data_a4d136ec6eaf0bb256f313813dfe2437
#
_entry.id   a4d136ec6eaf0bb256f313813dfe2437
#
_cell.length_a   1.000
_cell.length_b   1.000
_cell.length_c   1.000
_cell.angle_alpha   90.00
_cell.angle_beta   90.00
_cell.angle_gamma   90.00
#
_symmetry.space_group_name_H-M   'P 1'
#
loop_
_entity.id
_entity.type
_entity.pdbx_description
1 polymer ?
#
loop_
_entity_poly.entity_id
_entity_poly.type
_entity_poly.pdbx_seq_one_letter_code
_entity_poly.pdbx_strand_id
1 'polypeptide(L)'
;MNVLIVGDSLSTTEKSKCKGFFLGDKNYVRLIELKKHTVTNLSCPGQSNQKILLKTCIELSKSNIQYDLIIVQWTPLFRINFSGGNSIYDSGTNFSLAELSPKHYKFKSFHNTWCKNFIHPRIEILEWLSQIILLETFLKNKGLPFVFIKLKENFLADLNKKDWFLSSNEYKSLVLQVDMHPDWEISEIYNEMVRLYESLNTDNWVNLSSPSWYDIKVDFADDLQHPGPLSHANYYNILENHINNIGLMF
;
A
#
# COMPACT_ATOMS: atom_id res chain seq x y z
N MET A 1 -15.97 -3.97 17.49
CA MET A 1 -15.25 -2.75 17.07
C MET A 1 -15.75 -2.32 15.71
N ASN A 2 -15.74 -1.01 15.45
CA ASN A 2 -15.94 -0.42 14.13
C ASN A 2 -14.56 -0.22 13.48
N VAL A 3 -14.29 -0.95 12.41
CA VAL A 3 -12.96 -0.98 11.77
C VAL A 3 -13.04 -0.35 10.39
N LEU A 4 -12.19 0.64 10.12
CA LEU A 4 -11.98 1.17 8.77
C LEU A 4 -10.79 0.45 8.13
N ILE A 5 -10.97 -0.09 6.94
CA ILE A 5 -9.90 -0.72 6.15
C ILE A 5 -9.75 0.02 4.82
N VAL A 6 -8.54 0.43 4.52
CA VAL A 6 -8.19 1.08 3.24
C VAL A 6 -6.92 0.43 2.69
N GLY A 7 -6.99 -0.04 1.46
CA GLY A 7 -5.87 -0.75 0.84
C GLY A 7 -6.12 -1.05 -0.64
N ASP A 8 -5.44 -2.05 -1.16
CA ASP A 8 -5.56 -2.47 -2.55
C ASP A 8 -6.27 -3.83 -2.72
N SER A 9 -5.91 -4.61 -3.74
CA SER A 9 -6.56 -5.87 -4.09
C SER A 9 -6.56 -6.92 -2.97
N LEU A 10 -5.54 -6.96 -2.11
CA LEU A 10 -5.48 -7.92 -1.00
C LEU A 10 -6.49 -7.62 0.11
N SER A 11 -6.91 -6.38 0.24
CA SER A 11 -7.94 -5.96 1.21
C SER A 11 -9.33 -5.85 0.59
N THR A 12 -9.49 -6.11 -0.71
CA THR A 12 -10.77 -5.96 -1.40
C THR A 12 -11.69 -7.15 -1.13
N THR A 13 -12.94 -6.87 -0.80
CA THR A 13 -14.01 -7.87 -0.62
C THR A 13 -15.22 -7.50 -1.49
N GLU A 14 -16.20 -8.39 -1.58
CA GLU A 14 -17.48 -8.09 -2.28
C GLU A 14 -18.21 -6.89 -1.71
N LYS A 15 -17.97 -6.57 -0.42
CA LYS A 15 -18.55 -5.40 0.26
C LYS A 15 -17.76 -4.12 0.05
N SER A 16 -16.58 -4.19 -0.58
CA SER A 16 -15.82 -3.00 -0.92
C SER A 16 -16.61 -2.12 -1.88
N LYS A 17 -16.47 -0.80 -1.74
CA LYS A 17 -17.14 0.17 -2.63
C LYS A 17 -16.63 0.12 -4.08
N CYS A 18 -15.53 -0.57 -4.33
CA CYS A 18 -14.97 -0.80 -5.66
C CYS A 18 -15.40 -2.16 -6.22
N LYS A 19 -15.76 -2.18 -7.50
CA LYS A 19 -15.90 -3.43 -8.26
C LYS A 19 -14.51 -3.92 -8.66
N GLY A 20 -14.21 -5.19 -8.41
CA GLY A 20 -12.92 -5.77 -8.78
C GLY A 20 -12.80 -7.21 -8.33
N PHE A 21 -11.60 -7.77 -8.52
CA PHE A 21 -11.25 -9.10 -8.04
C PHE A 21 -11.28 -9.14 -6.50
N PHE A 22 -11.87 -10.17 -5.94
CA PHE A 22 -11.86 -10.44 -4.50
C PHE A 22 -11.75 -11.94 -4.24
N LEU A 23 -11.10 -12.29 -3.15
CA LEU A 23 -10.85 -13.68 -2.76
C LEU A 23 -12.05 -14.37 -2.06
N GLY A 24 -13.23 -13.76 -2.11
CA GLY A 24 -14.43 -14.27 -1.45
C GLY A 24 -14.30 -14.30 0.08
N ASP A 25 -14.90 -15.31 0.70
CA ASP A 25 -15.03 -15.41 2.18
C ASP A 25 -13.71 -15.73 2.91
N LYS A 26 -12.63 -15.98 2.19
CA LYS A 26 -11.35 -16.38 2.76
C LYS A 26 -10.31 -15.25 2.84
N ASN A 27 -10.70 -14.02 2.50
CA ASN A 27 -9.87 -12.83 2.64
C ASN A 27 -9.72 -12.46 4.13
N TYR A 28 -8.55 -11.94 4.54
CA TYR A 28 -8.31 -11.56 5.93
C TYR A 28 -9.33 -10.53 6.46
N VAL A 29 -9.83 -9.65 5.61
CA VAL A 29 -10.89 -8.69 5.97
C VAL A 29 -12.19 -9.40 6.35
N ARG A 30 -12.55 -10.47 5.62
CA ARG A 30 -13.71 -11.30 5.96
C ARG A 30 -13.51 -12.05 7.29
N LEU A 31 -12.27 -12.46 7.58
CA LEU A 31 -11.97 -13.07 8.88
C LEU A 31 -12.20 -12.08 10.04
N ILE A 32 -11.88 -10.80 9.83
CA ILE A 32 -12.21 -9.73 10.79
C ILE A 32 -13.73 -9.61 10.99
N GLU A 33 -14.52 -9.60 9.91
CA GLU A 33 -15.97 -9.54 9.99
C GLU A 33 -16.57 -10.76 10.71
N LEU A 34 -16.02 -11.97 10.48
CA LEU A 34 -16.46 -13.20 11.15
C LEU A 34 -16.26 -13.17 12.68
N LYS A 35 -15.32 -12.38 13.16
CA LYS A 35 -15.12 -12.09 14.59
C LYS A 35 -16.11 -11.05 15.14
N LYS A 36 -17.17 -10.73 14.39
CA LYS A 36 -18.25 -9.79 14.76
C LYS A 36 -17.80 -8.32 14.84
N HIS A 37 -16.72 -7.95 14.16
CA HIS A 37 -16.39 -6.54 13.95
C HIS A 37 -17.21 -5.95 12.80
N THR A 38 -17.60 -4.69 12.93
CA THR A 38 -18.23 -3.93 11.84
C THR A 38 -17.13 -3.33 10.97
N VAL A 39 -17.05 -3.72 9.70
CA VAL A 39 -15.99 -3.27 8.80
C VAL A 39 -16.53 -2.32 7.75
N THR A 40 -15.94 -1.13 7.66
CA THR A 40 -16.04 -0.24 6.50
C THR A 40 -14.82 -0.45 5.62
N ASN A 41 -15.00 -1.06 4.44
CA ASN A 41 -13.91 -1.38 3.54
C ASN A 41 -13.91 -0.44 2.32
N LEU A 42 -12.87 0.39 2.22
CA LEU A 42 -12.64 1.32 1.09
C LEU A 42 -11.54 0.86 0.15
N SER A 43 -11.05 -0.35 0.34
CA SER A 43 -10.00 -0.94 -0.50
C SER A 43 -10.44 -1.10 -1.95
N CYS A 44 -9.50 -0.98 -2.87
CA CYS A 44 -9.79 -1.03 -4.29
C CYS A 44 -8.59 -1.62 -5.05
N PRO A 45 -8.78 -2.60 -5.95
CA PRO A 45 -7.69 -3.18 -6.69
C PRO A 45 -6.87 -2.14 -7.45
N GLY A 46 -5.54 -2.27 -7.37
CA GLY A 46 -4.62 -1.37 -8.07
C GLY A 46 -4.57 0.06 -7.55
N GLN A 47 -5.06 0.32 -6.36
CA GLN A 47 -5.08 1.65 -5.75
C GLN A 47 -3.67 2.18 -5.48
N SER A 48 -3.41 3.46 -5.75
CA SER A 48 -2.15 4.12 -5.39
C SER A 48 -2.13 4.55 -3.92
N ASN A 49 -0.93 4.78 -3.39
CA ASN A 49 -0.74 5.27 -2.03
C ASN A 49 -1.39 6.64 -1.80
N GLN A 50 -1.29 7.55 -2.76
CA GLN A 50 -1.97 8.85 -2.72
C GLN A 50 -3.50 8.69 -2.58
N LYS A 51 -4.09 7.73 -3.30
CA LYS A 51 -5.54 7.49 -3.23
C LYS A 51 -5.96 6.83 -1.91
N ILE A 52 -5.10 5.98 -1.35
CA ILE A 52 -5.26 5.41 0.00
C ILE A 52 -5.32 6.53 1.04
N LEU A 53 -4.33 7.42 1.03
CA LEU A 53 -4.29 8.61 1.91
C LEU A 53 -5.57 9.45 1.77
N LEU A 54 -5.92 9.82 0.53
CA LEU A 54 -7.08 10.68 0.26
C LEU A 54 -8.38 10.05 0.76
N LYS A 55 -8.64 8.78 0.45
CA LYS A 55 -9.84 8.07 0.90
C LYS A 55 -9.93 7.99 2.42
N THR A 56 -8.81 7.69 3.07
CA THR A 56 -8.75 7.64 4.54
C THR A 56 -9.10 8.99 5.14
N CYS A 57 -8.48 10.07 4.68
CA CYS A 57 -8.75 11.41 5.17
C CYS A 57 -10.20 11.86 4.93
N ILE A 58 -10.76 11.60 3.74
CA ILE A 58 -12.16 11.96 3.42
C ILE A 58 -13.13 11.16 4.31
N GLU A 59 -12.92 9.86 4.48
CA GLU A 59 -13.81 9.05 5.32
C GLU A 59 -13.79 9.53 6.76
N LEU A 60 -12.61 9.78 7.32
CA LEU A 60 -12.43 10.24 8.69
C LEU A 60 -12.81 11.71 8.93
N SER A 61 -13.06 12.46 7.87
CA SER A 61 -13.60 13.83 7.96
C SER A 61 -15.11 13.87 8.08
N LYS A 62 -15.81 12.76 7.89
CA LYS A 62 -17.25 12.66 8.10
C LYS A 62 -17.56 12.68 9.60
N SER A 63 -18.40 13.59 10.03
CA SER A 63 -18.67 13.86 11.45
C SER A 63 -19.50 12.78 12.17
N ASN A 64 -20.12 11.89 11.42
CA ASN A 64 -21.14 10.95 11.93
C ASN A 64 -20.65 9.50 12.09
N ILE A 65 -19.36 9.22 11.84
CA ILE A 65 -18.81 7.87 11.92
C ILE A 65 -17.62 7.88 12.88
N GLN A 66 -17.69 7.04 13.89
CA GLN A 66 -16.58 6.79 14.81
C GLN A 66 -16.01 5.41 14.54
N TYR A 67 -14.69 5.35 14.36
CA TYR A 67 -13.95 4.10 14.22
C TYR A 67 -13.11 3.83 15.46
N ASP A 68 -13.07 2.56 15.85
CA ASP A 68 -12.25 2.08 16.97
C ASP A 68 -10.84 1.70 16.51
N LEU A 69 -10.68 1.37 15.22
CA LEU A 69 -9.41 0.99 14.61
C LEU A 69 -9.39 1.33 13.12
N ILE A 70 -8.25 1.85 12.68
CA ILE A 70 -7.96 2.13 11.26
C ILE A 70 -6.87 1.17 10.78
N ILE A 71 -7.13 0.40 9.76
CA ILE A 71 -6.14 -0.47 9.11
C ILE A 71 -5.84 0.09 7.72
N VAL A 72 -4.60 0.48 7.47
CA VAL A 72 -4.15 1.00 6.18
C VAL A 72 -3.12 0.07 5.59
N GLN A 73 -3.47 -0.55 4.49
CA GLN A 73 -2.56 -1.37 3.72
C GLN A 73 -1.95 -0.52 2.60
N TRP A 74 -0.68 -0.17 2.76
CA TRP A 74 0.07 0.55 1.75
C TRP A 74 0.38 -0.35 0.56
N THR A 75 0.16 0.18 -0.64
CA THR A 75 0.40 -0.53 -1.91
C THR A 75 1.85 -0.35 -2.37
N PRO A 76 2.35 -1.17 -3.31
CA PRO A 76 3.66 -0.93 -3.90
C PRO A 76 3.83 0.50 -4.39
N LEU A 77 5.07 1.00 -4.30
CA LEU A 77 5.48 2.25 -4.92
C LEU A 77 5.12 2.26 -6.42
N PHE A 78 5.23 3.38 -7.07
CA PHE A 78 5.05 3.51 -8.52
C PHE A 78 3.67 3.10 -9.05
N ARG A 79 2.66 3.11 -8.20
CA ARG A 79 1.27 3.02 -8.66
C ARG A 79 0.69 4.42 -8.72
N ILE A 80 0.38 4.87 -9.93
CA ILE A 80 -0.32 6.13 -10.16
C ILE A 80 -1.75 5.84 -10.61
N ASN A 81 -2.69 6.52 -10.00
CA ASN A 81 -4.07 6.51 -10.43
C ASN A 81 -4.38 7.78 -11.21
N PHE A 82 -4.61 7.64 -12.50
CA PHE A 82 -5.23 8.71 -13.26
C PHE A 82 -6.74 8.69 -13.00
N SER A 83 -7.25 9.76 -12.45
CA SER A 83 -8.69 9.90 -12.21
C SER A 83 -9.41 10.09 -13.55
N GLY A 84 -9.89 8.99 -14.12
CA GLY A 84 -10.82 9.00 -15.26
C GLY A 84 -12.23 8.60 -14.86
N GLY A 85 -12.47 8.39 -13.57
CA GLY A 85 -13.76 7.99 -13.04
C GLY A 85 -14.54 9.15 -12.41
N ASN A 86 -15.85 8.98 -12.34
CA ASN A 86 -16.77 9.96 -11.78
C ASN A 86 -16.77 9.98 -10.23
N SER A 87 -15.92 9.18 -9.59
CA SER A 87 -15.89 9.02 -8.14
C SER A 87 -14.46 8.73 -7.63
N ILE A 88 -14.14 9.24 -6.44
CA ILE A 88 -12.92 8.86 -5.71
C ILE A 88 -12.85 7.37 -5.37
N TYR A 89 -13.98 6.69 -5.39
CA TYR A 89 -14.09 5.24 -5.13
C TYR A 89 -13.86 4.39 -6.38
N ASP A 90 -13.81 4.99 -7.56
CA ASP A 90 -13.50 4.25 -8.78
C ASP A 90 -12.02 3.89 -8.82
N SER A 91 -11.69 2.69 -9.32
CA SER A 91 -10.31 2.23 -9.46
C SER A 91 -9.49 3.15 -10.38
N GLY A 92 -10.16 3.89 -11.27
CA GLY A 92 -9.49 4.71 -12.27
C GLY A 92 -8.64 3.89 -13.24
N THR A 93 -7.83 4.56 -14.04
CA THR A 93 -6.80 3.90 -14.84
C THR A 93 -5.53 3.84 -13.98
N ASN A 94 -5.17 2.63 -13.57
CA ASN A 94 -3.98 2.39 -12.78
C ASN A 94 -2.81 2.11 -13.71
N PHE A 95 -1.73 2.86 -13.56
CA PHE A 95 -0.45 2.52 -14.15
C PHE A 95 0.46 1.99 -13.05
N SER A 96 0.99 0.80 -13.28
CA SER A 96 2.13 0.26 -12.53
C SER A 96 3.35 0.35 -13.42
N LEU A 97 4.51 0.62 -12.87
CA LEU A 97 5.76 0.59 -13.63
C LEU A 97 6.08 -0.81 -14.15
N ALA A 98 5.68 -1.85 -13.42
CA ALA A 98 6.05 -3.21 -13.75
C ALA A 98 5.37 -3.73 -15.02
N GLU A 99 4.09 -3.40 -15.25
CA GLU A 99 3.35 -3.90 -16.41
C GLU A 99 2.16 -3.01 -16.76
N LEU A 100 2.04 -2.68 -18.04
CA LEU A 100 0.78 -2.25 -18.60
C LEU A 100 -0.09 -3.49 -18.80
N SER A 101 -1.17 -3.58 -18.05
CA SER A 101 -2.20 -4.56 -18.34
C SER A 101 -2.61 -4.47 -19.82
N PRO A 102 -2.87 -5.60 -20.51
CA PRO A 102 -3.33 -5.61 -21.90
C PRO A 102 -4.51 -4.67 -22.17
N LYS A 103 -5.34 -4.43 -21.17
CA LYS A 103 -6.46 -3.47 -21.22
C LYS A 103 -6.02 -2.03 -21.49
N HIS A 104 -4.77 -1.72 -21.20
CA HIS A 104 -4.22 -0.36 -21.27
C HIS A 104 -3.16 -0.18 -22.34
N TYR A 105 -2.96 -1.14 -23.26
CA TYR A 105 -1.99 -1.03 -24.35
C TYR A 105 -2.17 0.21 -25.23
N LYS A 106 -3.39 0.74 -25.32
CA LYS A 106 -3.63 2.02 -26.00
C LYS A 106 -2.86 3.20 -25.37
N PHE A 107 -2.43 3.07 -24.12
CA PHE A 107 -1.63 4.06 -23.41
C PHE A 107 -0.13 3.74 -23.37
N LYS A 108 0.33 2.70 -24.07
CA LYS A 108 1.72 2.24 -23.98
C LYS A 108 2.74 3.35 -24.28
N SER A 109 2.48 4.15 -25.29
CA SER A 109 3.38 5.27 -25.65
C SER A 109 3.44 6.32 -24.53
N PHE A 110 2.29 6.70 -24.00
CA PHE A 110 2.21 7.63 -22.87
C PHE A 110 2.91 7.05 -21.62
N HIS A 111 2.63 5.79 -21.29
CA HIS A 111 3.26 5.11 -20.16
C HIS A 111 4.78 5.09 -20.28
N ASN A 112 5.32 4.70 -21.43
CA ASN A 112 6.77 4.67 -21.67
C ASN A 112 7.40 6.06 -21.54
N THR A 113 6.74 7.09 -22.11
CA THR A 113 7.19 8.48 -22.02
C THR A 113 7.16 8.96 -20.58
N TRP A 114 6.11 8.62 -19.84
CA TRP A 114 5.96 8.98 -18.43
C TRP A 114 7.03 8.29 -17.57
N CYS A 115 7.22 6.97 -17.71
CA CYS A 115 8.24 6.23 -16.99
C CYS A 115 9.63 6.80 -17.24
N LYS A 116 9.93 7.13 -18.54
CA LYS A 116 11.25 7.62 -18.94
C LYS A 116 11.56 9.02 -18.44
N ASN A 117 10.58 9.93 -18.43
CA ASN A 117 10.86 11.35 -18.26
C ASN A 117 10.35 11.95 -16.94
N PHE A 118 9.45 11.28 -16.24
CA PHE A 118 8.77 11.86 -15.08
C PHE A 118 8.93 11.05 -13.79
N ILE A 119 9.37 9.78 -13.88
CA ILE A 119 9.58 8.98 -12.68
C ILE A 119 11.00 9.12 -12.21
N HIS A 120 11.10 9.56 -10.98
CA HIS A 120 12.34 9.56 -10.22
C HIS A 120 12.15 8.68 -8.98
N PRO A 121 12.71 7.44 -8.96
CA PRO A 121 12.42 6.49 -7.89
C PRO A 121 12.63 7.03 -6.47
N ARG A 122 13.67 7.85 -6.24
CA ARG A 122 13.92 8.46 -4.93
C ARG A 122 12.84 9.47 -4.55
N ILE A 123 12.34 10.25 -5.51
CA ILE A 123 11.25 11.20 -5.27
C ILE A 123 9.97 10.44 -4.92
N GLU A 124 9.66 9.34 -5.64
CA GLU A 124 8.50 8.51 -5.32
C GLU A 124 8.57 7.93 -3.89
N ILE A 125 9.76 7.55 -3.42
CA ILE A 125 9.97 7.09 -2.04
C ILE A 125 9.77 8.24 -1.05
N LEU A 126 10.33 9.43 -1.33
CA LEU A 126 10.11 10.61 -0.49
C LEU A 126 8.63 10.97 -0.41
N GLU A 127 7.93 10.96 -1.53
CA GLU A 127 6.48 11.21 -1.56
C GLU A 127 5.72 10.16 -0.75
N TRP A 128 6.06 8.89 -0.88
CA TRP A 128 5.44 7.83 -0.11
C TRP A 128 5.69 7.96 1.38
N LEU A 129 6.94 8.20 1.81
CA LEU A 129 7.28 8.43 3.21
C LEU A 129 6.54 9.67 3.77
N SER A 130 6.48 10.73 2.99
CA SER A 130 5.74 11.95 3.35
C SER A 130 4.24 11.68 3.52
N GLN A 131 3.64 10.89 2.64
CA GLN A 131 2.23 10.49 2.73
C GLN A 131 1.95 9.65 3.99
N ILE A 132 2.86 8.76 4.35
CA ILE A 132 2.77 7.98 5.59
C ILE A 132 2.79 8.90 6.81
N ILE A 133 3.80 9.79 6.89
CA ILE A 133 3.96 10.71 8.02
C ILE A 133 2.75 11.65 8.15
N LEU A 134 2.24 12.17 7.03
CA LEU A 134 1.04 13.00 7.03
C LEU A 134 -0.17 12.23 7.56
N LEU A 135 -0.39 10.99 7.10
CA LEU A 135 -1.50 10.19 7.58
C LEU A 135 -1.33 9.81 9.06
N GLU A 136 -0.15 9.40 9.46
CA GLU A 136 0.17 9.09 10.86
C GLU A 136 -0.12 10.28 11.77
N THR A 137 0.37 11.47 11.40
CA THR A 137 0.13 12.71 12.14
C THR A 137 -1.36 13.04 12.21
N PHE A 138 -2.09 12.90 11.11
CA PHE A 138 -3.52 13.13 11.06
C PHE A 138 -4.29 12.18 11.98
N LEU A 139 -3.95 10.88 11.99
CA LEU A 139 -4.59 9.87 12.84
C LEU A 139 -4.29 10.11 14.32
N LYS A 140 -3.04 10.42 14.67
CA LYS A 140 -2.62 10.78 16.03
C LYS A 140 -3.35 12.01 16.54
N ASN A 141 -3.46 13.06 15.73
CA ASN A 141 -4.16 14.29 16.09
C ASN A 141 -5.67 14.07 16.30
N LYS A 142 -6.24 13.05 15.68
CA LYS A 142 -7.63 12.64 15.90
C LYS A 142 -7.79 11.67 17.09
N GLY A 143 -6.69 11.21 17.69
CA GLY A 143 -6.73 10.21 18.77
C GLY A 143 -7.24 8.85 18.32
N LEU A 144 -7.08 8.51 17.03
CA LEU A 144 -7.59 7.26 16.46
C LEU A 144 -6.51 6.18 16.50
N PRO A 145 -6.78 4.98 17.06
CA PRO A 145 -5.90 3.84 16.92
C PRO A 145 -5.77 3.42 15.46
N PHE A 146 -4.56 3.11 15.04
CA PHE A 146 -4.30 2.69 13.65
C PHE A 146 -3.14 1.71 13.54
N VAL A 147 -3.18 0.94 12.46
CA VAL A 147 -2.16 -0.04 12.08
C VAL A 147 -1.86 0.11 10.60
N PHE A 148 -0.58 0.12 10.28
CA PHE A 148 -0.08 0.15 8.91
C PHE A 148 0.46 -1.22 8.50
N ILE A 149 0.20 -1.60 7.26
CA ILE A 149 0.63 -2.84 6.64
C ILE A 149 1.39 -2.51 5.36
N LYS A 150 2.57 -3.08 5.21
CA LYS A 150 3.36 -3.03 3.98
C LYS A 150 3.02 -4.24 3.11
N LEU A 151 2.50 -4.00 1.90
CA LEU A 151 2.10 -5.08 1.03
C LEU A 151 3.27 -5.78 0.35
N LYS A 152 4.18 -5.00 -0.20
CA LYS A 152 5.33 -5.45 -0.99
C LYS A 152 6.53 -4.57 -0.63
N GLU A 153 7.72 -5.02 -1.02
CA GLU A 153 8.98 -4.28 -0.92
C GLU A 153 9.66 -4.29 0.45
N ASN A 154 10.84 -4.88 0.43
CA ASN A 154 11.77 -4.88 1.57
C ASN A 154 12.76 -3.71 1.52
N PHE A 155 12.57 -2.76 0.58
CA PHE A 155 13.54 -1.69 0.36
C PHE A 155 13.79 -0.83 1.61
N LEU A 156 12.81 -0.76 2.53
CA LEU A 156 12.99 -0.06 3.79
C LEU A 156 14.04 -0.71 4.70
N ALA A 157 14.20 -2.03 4.64
CA ALA A 157 15.26 -2.74 5.35
C ALA A 157 16.63 -2.51 4.72
N ASP A 158 16.68 -2.09 3.47
CA ASP A 158 17.90 -1.91 2.68
C ASP A 158 18.25 -0.44 2.43
N LEU A 159 17.50 0.53 2.95
CA LEU A 159 17.77 1.97 2.79
C LEU A 159 19.19 2.37 3.22
N ASN A 160 19.78 1.62 4.15
CA ASN A 160 21.15 1.83 4.61
C ASN A 160 22.22 1.30 3.64
N LYS A 161 21.82 0.59 2.57
CA LYS A 161 22.76 0.10 1.55
C LYS A 161 22.71 1.02 0.35
N LYS A 162 23.83 1.67 0.03
CA LYS A 162 23.97 2.54 -1.16
C LYS A 162 23.45 1.89 -2.46
N ASP A 163 23.50 0.56 -2.54
CA ASP A 163 23.20 -0.22 -3.74
C ASP A 163 21.83 -0.92 -3.74
N TRP A 164 20.97 -0.67 -2.75
CA TRP A 164 19.67 -1.34 -2.68
C TRP A 164 18.82 -1.13 -3.94
N PHE A 165 18.95 0.00 -4.58
CA PHE A 165 18.31 0.36 -5.85
C PHE A 165 18.68 -0.61 -6.98
N LEU A 166 19.93 -1.07 -7.00
CA LEU A 166 20.46 -1.94 -8.04
C LEU A 166 20.19 -3.42 -7.75
N SER A 167 19.76 -3.77 -6.54
CA SER A 167 19.58 -5.16 -6.12
C SER A 167 18.18 -5.73 -6.39
N SER A 168 17.14 -4.90 -6.51
CA SER A 168 15.80 -5.40 -6.80
C SER A 168 15.60 -5.64 -8.28
N ASN A 169 15.07 -6.82 -8.66
CA ASN A 169 14.81 -7.16 -10.05
C ASN A 169 13.77 -6.25 -10.72
N GLU A 170 12.84 -5.70 -9.93
CA GLU A 170 11.84 -4.75 -10.42
C GLU A 170 12.49 -3.42 -10.81
N TYR A 171 13.47 -2.98 -10.05
CA TYR A 171 14.22 -1.76 -10.35
C TYR A 171 15.23 -1.95 -11.47
N LYS A 172 15.84 -3.14 -11.61
CA LYS A 172 16.73 -3.43 -12.73
C LYS A 172 16.02 -3.31 -14.07
N SER A 173 14.77 -3.78 -14.16
CA SER A 173 13.99 -3.64 -15.40
C SER A 173 13.60 -2.18 -15.69
N LEU A 174 13.42 -1.38 -14.66
CA LEU A 174 13.13 0.05 -14.75
C LEU A 174 14.36 0.85 -15.15
N VAL A 175 15.48 0.60 -14.47
CA VAL A 175 16.77 1.24 -14.71
C VAL A 175 17.27 0.98 -16.13
N LEU A 176 17.03 -0.23 -16.67
CA LEU A 176 17.37 -0.57 -18.05
C LEU A 176 16.47 0.13 -19.10
N GLN A 177 15.29 0.62 -18.71
CA GLN A 177 14.38 1.36 -19.60
C GLN A 177 14.52 2.87 -19.51
N VAL A 178 15.14 3.36 -18.44
CA VAL A 178 15.41 4.77 -18.21
C VAL A 178 16.92 4.95 -18.31
N ASP A 179 17.43 5.69 -19.31
CA ASP A 179 18.81 6.17 -19.33
C ASP A 179 19.03 7.04 -18.09
N MET A 180 19.46 6.40 -17.00
CA MET A 180 19.63 7.05 -15.73
C MET A 180 20.84 7.99 -15.79
N HIS A 181 20.60 9.26 -15.61
CA HIS A 181 21.67 10.25 -15.49
C HIS A 181 22.63 9.87 -14.37
N PRO A 182 23.97 9.88 -14.62
CA PRO A 182 24.98 9.53 -13.61
C PRO A 182 24.99 10.44 -12.37
N ASP A 183 24.38 11.62 -12.42
CA ASP A 183 24.29 12.60 -11.33
C ASP A 183 23.25 12.26 -10.24
N TRP A 184 22.80 11.03 -10.18
CA TRP A 184 21.78 10.54 -9.24
C TRP A 184 22.27 10.38 -7.79
N GLU A 185 23.55 10.60 -7.52
CA GLU A 185 24.06 10.73 -6.15
C GLU A 185 23.70 12.08 -5.53
N ILE A 186 22.41 12.42 -5.52
CA ILE A 186 22.00 13.55 -4.71
C ILE A 186 21.97 13.04 -3.27
N SER A 187 23.08 13.23 -2.57
CA SER A 187 23.27 12.86 -1.15
C SER A 187 22.17 13.44 -0.27
N GLU A 188 21.65 14.61 -0.62
CA GLU A 188 20.55 15.28 0.07
C GLU A 188 19.25 14.51 0.04
N ILE A 189 18.83 14.01 -1.13
CA ILE A 189 17.60 13.21 -1.25
C ILE A 189 17.70 11.91 -0.45
N TYR A 190 18.88 11.26 -0.51
CA TYR A 190 19.10 10.03 0.26
C TYR A 190 19.04 10.30 1.78
N ASN A 191 19.72 11.34 2.24
CA ASN A 191 19.72 11.71 3.65
C ASN A 191 18.28 12.05 4.14
N GLU A 192 17.51 12.74 3.32
CA GLU A 192 16.13 13.06 3.64
C GLU A 192 15.23 11.80 3.69
N MET A 193 15.41 10.87 2.77
CA MET A 193 14.72 9.57 2.82
C MET A 193 15.02 8.81 4.12
N VAL A 194 16.30 8.74 4.53
CA VAL A 194 16.72 8.10 5.79
C VAL A 194 16.08 8.82 6.98
N ARG A 195 16.15 10.14 7.01
CA ARG A 195 15.55 10.96 8.09
C ARG A 195 14.03 10.74 8.22
N LEU A 196 13.31 10.73 7.10
CA LEU A 196 11.87 10.48 7.11
C LEU A 196 11.56 9.05 7.55
N TYR A 197 12.33 8.06 7.07
CA TYR A 197 12.14 6.67 7.49
C TYR A 197 12.38 6.48 8.99
N GLU A 198 13.45 7.06 9.55
CA GLU A 198 13.77 6.98 10.97
C GLU A 198 12.72 7.69 11.85
N SER A 199 11.98 8.64 11.28
CA SER A 199 10.89 9.32 11.98
C SER A 199 9.58 8.53 12.08
N LEU A 200 9.45 7.40 11.34
CA LEU A 200 8.26 6.56 11.39
C LEU A 200 8.11 5.89 12.76
N ASN A 201 6.90 5.91 13.29
CA ASN A 201 6.60 5.14 14.48
C ASN A 201 6.42 3.65 14.15
N THR A 202 7.43 2.85 14.44
CA THR A 202 7.45 1.42 14.13
C THR A 202 6.37 0.62 14.85
N ASP A 203 5.88 1.08 16.01
CA ASP A 203 4.87 0.37 16.83
C ASP A 203 3.53 0.23 16.09
N ASN A 204 3.23 1.15 15.17
CA ASN A 204 2.01 1.11 14.37
C ASN A 204 2.13 0.24 13.11
N TRP A 205 3.27 -0.38 12.88
CA TRP A 205 3.49 -1.21 11.70
C TRP A 205 3.49 -2.70 12.03
N VAL A 206 2.67 -3.45 11.33
CA VAL A 206 2.65 -4.91 11.44
C VAL A 206 3.98 -5.53 10.98
N ASN A 207 4.58 -4.95 9.94
CA ASN A 207 5.69 -5.58 9.24
C ASN A 207 6.70 -4.58 8.62
N LEU A 208 6.98 -3.43 9.25
CA LEU A 208 7.88 -2.43 8.67
C LEU A 208 9.29 -3.00 8.41
N SER A 209 9.85 -3.63 9.42
CA SER A 209 11.19 -4.25 9.38
C SER A 209 11.18 -5.75 9.06
N SER A 210 10.01 -6.35 8.89
CA SER A 210 9.83 -7.76 8.56
C SER A 210 9.56 -7.95 7.05
N PRO A 211 9.64 -9.19 6.53
CA PRO A 211 9.21 -9.49 5.18
C PRO A 211 7.80 -8.98 4.89
N SER A 212 7.58 -8.54 3.68
CA SER A 212 6.25 -8.07 3.25
C SER A 212 5.23 -9.20 3.23
N TRP A 213 3.95 -8.86 3.19
CA TRP A 213 2.92 -9.89 3.06
C TRP A 213 3.06 -10.74 1.79
N TYR A 214 3.60 -10.17 0.72
CA TYR A 214 3.89 -10.93 -0.49
C TYR A 214 5.02 -11.94 -0.31
N ASP A 215 6.02 -11.62 0.52
CA ASP A 215 7.15 -12.53 0.77
C ASP A 215 6.78 -13.70 1.69
N ILE A 216 5.83 -13.49 2.60
CA ILE A 216 5.37 -14.52 3.55
C ILE A 216 4.13 -15.29 3.07
N LYS A 217 3.73 -15.13 1.81
CA LYS A 217 2.63 -15.91 1.25
C LYS A 217 3.00 -17.40 1.20
N VAL A 218 2.04 -18.25 1.48
CA VAL A 218 2.22 -19.72 1.52
C VAL A 218 1.44 -20.43 0.43
N ASP A 219 0.46 -19.75 -0.17
CA ASP A 219 -0.36 -20.28 -1.27
C ASP A 219 -0.78 -19.16 -2.23
N PHE A 220 -1.37 -19.56 -3.34
CA PHE A 220 -1.91 -18.65 -4.34
C PHE A 220 -3.42 -18.83 -4.47
N ALA A 221 -4.10 -17.76 -4.84
CA ALA A 221 -5.48 -17.79 -5.32
C ALA A 221 -5.58 -18.45 -6.70
N ASP A 222 -6.80 -18.71 -7.17
CA ASP A 222 -7.06 -19.37 -8.47
C ASP A 222 -6.48 -18.60 -9.67
N ASP A 223 -6.22 -17.30 -9.53
CA ASP A 223 -5.58 -16.47 -10.56
C ASP A 223 -4.05 -16.60 -10.61
N LEU A 224 -3.46 -17.38 -9.71
CA LEU A 224 -2.03 -17.62 -9.56
C LEU A 224 -1.17 -16.36 -9.37
N GLN A 225 -1.79 -15.22 -9.11
CA GLN A 225 -1.13 -13.93 -8.92
C GLN A 225 -1.28 -13.41 -7.49
N HIS A 226 -2.47 -13.55 -6.92
CA HIS A 226 -2.74 -13.11 -5.56
C HIS A 226 -2.47 -14.22 -4.53
N PRO A 227 -2.13 -13.85 -3.28
CA PRO A 227 -2.07 -14.80 -2.17
C PRO A 227 -3.40 -15.51 -1.98
N GLY A 228 -3.33 -16.81 -1.65
CA GLY A 228 -4.49 -17.66 -1.47
C GLY A 228 -5.05 -17.63 -0.04
N PRO A 229 -6.03 -18.50 0.24
CA PRO A 229 -6.73 -18.53 1.52
C PRO A 229 -5.86 -18.78 2.75
N LEU A 230 -4.84 -19.65 2.62
CA LEU A 230 -3.91 -19.94 3.74
C LEU A 230 -3.03 -18.73 4.04
N SER A 231 -2.59 -18.02 3.01
CA SER A 231 -1.85 -16.78 3.17
C SER A 231 -2.68 -15.72 3.90
N HIS A 232 -3.96 -15.57 3.53
CA HIS A 232 -4.85 -14.63 4.20
C HIS A 232 -5.16 -15.00 5.65
N ALA A 233 -5.27 -16.28 5.98
CA ALA A 233 -5.39 -16.73 7.38
C ALA A 233 -4.11 -16.40 8.18
N ASN A 234 -2.94 -16.58 7.58
CA ASN A 234 -1.67 -16.19 8.19
C ASN A 234 -1.58 -14.67 8.41
N TYR A 235 -1.95 -13.86 7.41
CA TYR A 235 -2.00 -12.40 7.53
C TYR A 235 -2.94 -11.94 8.64
N TYR A 236 -4.10 -12.57 8.76
CA TYR A 236 -5.05 -12.30 9.83
C TYR A 236 -4.42 -12.57 11.21
N ASN A 237 -3.79 -13.72 11.41
CA ASN A 237 -3.17 -14.07 12.68
C ASN A 237 -2.04 -13.12 13.08
N ILE A 238 -1.21 -12.71 12.12
CA ILE A 238 -0.14 -11.72 12.34
C ILE A 238 -0.75 -10.38 12.75
N LEU A 239 -1.78 -9.94 12.03
CA LEU A 239 -2.47 -8.68 12.30
C LEU A 239 -3.16 -8.70 13.67
N GLU A 240 -3.90 -9.76 14.01
CA GLU A 240 -4.57 -9.92 15.30
C GLU A 240 -3.56 -9.87 16.46
N ASN A 241 -2.46 -10.60 16.34
CA ASN A 241 -1.39 -10.58 17.34
C ASN A 241 -0.81 -9.19 17.53
N HIS A 242 -0.55 -8.47 16.43
CA HIS A 242 -0.01 -7.11 16.50
C HIS A 242 -0.99 -6.15 17.17
N ILE A 243 -2.27 -6.18 16.79
CA ILE A 243 -3.31 -5.32 17.37
C ILE A 243 -3.48 -5.59 18.88
N ASN A 244 -3.45 -6.86 19.27
CA ASN A 244 -3.52 -7.22 20.69
C ASN A 244 -2.28 -6.73 21.48
N ASN A 245 -1.08 -6.79 20.87
CA ASN A 245 0.16 -6.30 21.49
C ASN A 245 0.18 -4.79 21.71
N ILE A 246 -0.51 -4.01 20.87
CA ILE A 246 -0.67 -2.56 21.08
C ILE A 246 -1.83 -2.21 22.03
N GLY A 247 -2.40 -3.19 22.70
CA GLY A 247 -3.41 -3.01 23.76
C GLY A 247 -4.85 -2.87 23.26
N LEU A 248 -5.13 -3.19 22.02
CA LEU A 248 -6.50 -3.26 21.49
C LEU A 248 -6.96 -4.72 21.50
N MET A 249 -8.12 -4.98 22.10
CA MET A 249 -8.74 -6.32 22.05
C MET A 249 -9.40 -6.54 20.69
N PHE A 250 -8.82 -7.42 19.89
CA PHE A 250 -9.23 -7.67 18.51
C PHE A 250 -9.76 -9.09 18.27
#